data_1c5bcd05a952baf0dba5fd7e77056bb8
#
_entry.id   1c5bcd05a952baf0dba5fd7e77056bb8
#
_cell.length_a   1.000
_cell.length_b   1.000
_cell.length_c   1.000
_cell.angle_alpha   90.00
_cell.angle_beta   90.00
_cell.angle_gamma   90.00
#
_symmetry.space_group_name_H-M   'P 1'
#
loop_
_entity.id
_entity.type
_entity.pdbx_description
1 polymer ?
#
loop_
_entity_poly.entity_id
_entity_poly.type
_entity_poly.pdbx_seq_one_letter_code
_entity_poly.pdbx_strand_id
1 'polypeptide(L)'
;MAASPTLPHSHALRKSGVLVLNGYGIRVQVNAGHLLLHDGIADDRCTIRLPRVNHGLKRLVLIGSDGFITLEALRWLADQDASFVMLDRRGKVLAVTGPVSPSDAKLRRAQALAIGNGTALKISKELISQKLAGQELLVRDMLHDSAAADAIARFKDELQSAEGIEVVRLIEAQAARCYWQSWANIPIHWPRKDERRVPEHWKRFGSRISPLTHSPRLAANPPNALSNLIYSILEAESRLAASAMGLDPGIGLLHVDTPNRDSLACDIMEPIRAKCDAFVLDWLQREPLRRSDFWEDRNGNCRIASPLAIKLCETSDTWRKLVAPVAEYVAQEIWSSASKPSSVSKIARQLIATRLTQRYKREAKGGDLPKVGQPKPEHVCSDCGVKIPVDGQRCWKCSKRVTGVNFKAGRKCAQQPEHLAKRAATMRRHKQAIRNWKPSDLPAWLTRDVYLKRIQPALASVAKAQIGALLGVSEPYSSDIQAGRRIPHPRHWQALAQLVGLPPGGAH
;
A
#
# COMPACT_ATOMS: atom_id res chain seq x y z
N MET A 1 47.26 5.57 4.23
CA MET A 1 45.97 5.58 3.52
C MET A 1 44.98 4.81 4.38
N ALA A 2 44.18 5.49 5.19
CA ALA A 2 43.15 4.87 6.03
C ALA A 2 41.87 4.81 5.22
N ALA A 3 41.36 3.59 5.01
CA ALA A 3 40.09 3.33 4.36
C ALA A 3 38.96 3.96 5.18
N SER A 4 38.17 4.83 4.55
CA SER A 4 36.93 5.33 5.15
C SER A 4 35.98 4.16 5.42
N PRO A 5 35.39 4.05 6.60
CA PRO A 5 34.43 2.99 6.87
C PRO A 5 33.22 3.17 5.98
N THR A 6 33.06 2.32 4.98
CA THR A 6 31.82 2.10 4.27
C THR A 6 30.81 1.58 5.29
N LEU A 7 29.77 2.37 5.58
CA LEU A 7 28.60 1.91 6.33
C LEU A 7 27.99 0.75 5.53
N PRO A 8 27.83 -0.43 6.11
CA PRO A 8 27.15 -1.51 5.44
C PRO A 8 25.72 -1.05 5.10
N HIS A 9 25.33 -1.17 3.84
CA HIS A 9 23.95 -0.98 3.42
C HIS A 9 23.10 -2.04 4.13
N SER A 10 22.63 -1.71 5.34
CA SER A 10 21.74 -2.61 6.07
C SER A 10 20.37 -2.53 5.44
N HIS A 11 20.10 -3.41 4.47
CA HIS A 11 18.76 -3.71 3.97
C HIS A 11 17.89 -4.41 5.03
N ALA A 12 18.03 -4.00 6.28
CA ALA A 12 17.18 -4.50 7.34
C ALA A 12 15.78 -3.93 7.13
N LEU A 13 14.81 -4.81 7.03
CA LEU A 13 13.39 -4.43 7.03
C LEU A 13 13.12 -3.57 8.27
N ARG A 14 12.89 -2.29 8.07
CA ARG A 14 12.69 -1.33 9.16
C ARG A 14 11.33 -1.54 9.82
N LYS A 15 11.12 -0.96 11.00
CA LYS A 15 9.84 -0.97 11.74
C LYS A 15 8.65 -0.48 10.89
N SER A 16 8.90 0.33 9.87
CA SER A 16 7.89 0.81 8.90
C SER A 16 7.35 -0.29 7.98
N GLY A 17 8.08 -1.39 7.77
CA GLY A 17 7.75 -2.43 6.80
C GLY A 17 8.08 -2.07 5.35
N VAL A 18 8.85 -1.01 5.12
CA VAL A 18 9.30 -0.61 3.78
C VAL A 18 10.68 -1.18 3.53
N LEU A 19 10.85 -1.83 2.38
CA LEU A 19 12.13 -2.31 1.88
C LEU A 19 12.40 -1.66 0.52
N VAL A 20 13.60 -1.10 0.36
CA VAL A 20 14.00 -0.40 -0.86
C VAL A 20 15.13 -1.18 -1.51
N LEU A 21 14.97 -1.51 -2.79
CA LEU A 21 16.02 -2.09 -3.63
C LEU A 21 16.51 -1.01 -4.61
N ASN A 22 17.83 -0.93 -4.78
CA ASN A 22 18.43 0.04 -5.69
C ASN A 22 19.72 -0.55 -6.30
N GLY A 23 19.94 -0.31 -7.58
CA GLY A 23 21.15 -0.77 -8.25
C GLY A 23 20.91 -1.23 -9.69
N TYR A 24 21.78 -2.14 -10.13
CA TYR A 24 21.72 -2.76 -11.45
C TYR A 24 21.52 -4.26 -11.33
N GLY A 25 20.79 -4.85 -12.28
CA GLY A 25 20.54 -6.28 -12.29
C GLY A 25 19.74 -6.74 -11.07
N ILE A 26 18.80 -5.90 -10.61
CA ILE A 26 17.90 -6.21 -9.48
C ILE A 26 17.09 -7.46 -9.83
N ARG A 27 17.00 -8.40 -8.89
CA ARG A 27 16.22 -9.63 -9.08
C ARG A 27 15.25 -9.80 -7.94
N VAL A 28 13.97 -9.99 -8.30
CA VAL A 28 12.90 -10.27 -7.34
C VAL A 28 12.22 -11.55 -7.78
N GLN A 29 12.37 -12.61 -7.01
CA GLN A 29 11.87 -13.94 -7.34
C GLN A 29 11.44 -14.71 -6.10
N VAL A 30 10.72 -15.81 -6.28
CA VAL A 30 10.36 -16.72 -5.19
C VAL A 30 11.20 -17.97 -5.30
N ASN A 31 11.78 -18.39 -4.18
CA ASN A 31 12.52 -19.64 -4.07
C ASN A 31 12.07 -20.40 -2.81
N ALA A 32 11.59 -21.62 -2.99
CA ALA A 32 11.06 -22.47 -1.92
C ALA A 32 10.03 -21.73 -1.02
N GLY A 33 9.15 -20.93 -1.64
CA GLY A 33 8.09 -20.17 -0.96
C GLY A 33 8.54 -18.88 -0.28
N HIS A 34 9.82 -18.55 -0.32
CA HIS A 34 10.40 -17.31 0.22
C HIS A 34 10.60 -16.29 -0.90
N LEU A 35 10.35 -15.01 -0.60
CA LEU A 35 10.73 -13.94 -1.50
C LEU A 35 12.24 -13.73 -1.41
N LEU A 36 12.92 -13.89 -2.54
CA LEU A 36 14.34 -13.70 -2.68
C LEU A 36 14.60 -12.43 -3.47
N LEU A 37 15.38 -11.53 -2.87
CA LEU A 37 15.66 -10.21 -3.39
C LEU A 37 17.17 -10.06 -3.54
N HIS A 38 17.62 -9.60 -4.70
CA HIS A 38 19.01 -9.28 -4.95
C HIS A 38 19.09 -7.84 -5.45
N ASP A 39 19.98 -7.05 -4.83
CA ASP A 39 20.24 -5.69 -5.26
C ASP A 39 21.70 -5.28 -5.05
N GLY A 40 21.99 -4.00 -5.30
CA GLY A 40 23.33 -3.44 -5.15
C GLY A 40 24.14 -3.43 -6.45
N ILE A 41 25.38 -3.01 -6.34
CA ILE A 41 26.32 -2.84 -7.46
C ILE A 41 27.65 -3.49 -7.10
N ALA A 42 28.18 -4.31 -7.98
CA ALA A 42 29.48 -5.00 -7.84
C ALA A 42 29.59 -5.76 -6.49
N ASP A 43 30.60 -5.44 -5.67
CA ASP A 43 30.86 -6.10 -4.39
C ASP A 43 29.85 -5.75 -3.28
N ASP A 44 29.06 -4.69 -3.47
CA ASP A 44 27.99 -4.28 -2.54
C ASP A 44 26.66 -5.01 -2.78
N ARG A 45 26.65 -6.08 -3.59
CA ARG A 45 25.45 -6.87 -3.84
C ARG A 45 24.95 -7.54 -2.57
N CYS A 46 23.69 -7.33 -2.30
CA CYS A 46 23.00 -7.89 -1.15
C CYS A 46 21.94 -8.90 -1.58
N THR A 47 21.82 -9.97 -0.80
CA THR A 47 20.75 -10.96 -0.97
C THR A 47 19.90 -10.99 0.29
N ILE A 48 18.59 -10.73 0.13
CA ILE A 48 17.62 -10.77 1.22
C ILE A 48 16.64 -11.90 0.95
N ARG A 49 16.37 -12.70 1.97
CA ARG A 49 15.39 -13.77 1.92
C ARG A 49 14.29 -13.52 2.95
N LEU A 50 13.05 -13.28 2.48
CA LEU A 50 11.90 -13.04 3.33
C LEU A 50 11.01 -14.29 3.38
N PRO A 51 10.75 -14.84 4.58
CA PRO A 51 9.83 -15.97 4.74
C PRO A 51 8.39 -15.51 4.52
N ARG A 52 7.48 -16.44 4.20
CA ARG A 52 6.06 -16.12 3.99
C ARG A 52 5.32 -15.69 5.28
N VAL A 53 5.89 -15.93 6.44
CA VAL A 53 5.30 -15.64 7.75
C VAL A 53 6.26 -14.78 8.56
N ASN A 54 5.71 -13.76 9.23
CA ASN A 54 6.48 -12.85 10.10
C ASN A 54 7.59 -12.05 9.40
N HIS A 55 7.45 -11.82 8.09
CA HIS A 55 8.43 -11.02 7.34
C HIS A 55 8.30 -9.50 7.59
N GLY A 56 7.12 -9.02 8.00
CA GLY A 56 6.87 -7.60 8.28
C GLY A 56 6.87 -6.66 7.07
N LEU A 57 7.09 -7.17 5.84
CA LEU A 57 7.08 -6.39 4.62
C LEU A 57 5.68 -5.87 4.31
N LYS A 58 5.55 -4.56 4.15
CA LYS A 58 4.32 -3.88 3.73
C LYS A 58 4.46 -3.22 2.37
N ARG A 59 5.70 -2.89 2.00
CA ARG A 59 6.00 -2.23 0.74
C ARG A 59 7.40 -2.58 0.24
N LEU A 60 7.48 -2.99 -1.01
CA LEU A 60 8.70 -3.14 -1.76
C LEU A 60 8.83 -1.97 -2.73
N VAL A 61 9.87 -1.14 -2.56
CA VAL A 61 10.20 -0.05 -3.47
C VAL A 61 11.42 -0.44 -4.28
N LEU A 62 11.35 -0.30 -5.59
CA LEU A 62 12.42 -0.57 -6.50
C LEU A 62 12.81 0.72 -7.21
N ILE A 63 14.08 1.12 -7.11
CA ILE A 63 14.63 2.30 -7.79
C ILE A 63 15.62 1.83 -8.85
N GLY A 64 15.23 1.93 -10.11
CA GLY A 64 16.07 1.49 -11.23
C GLY A 64 15.25 0.98 -12.39
N SER A 65 15.94 0.65 -13.48
CA SER A 65 15.31 0.19 -14.72
C SER A 65 15.97 -1.09 -15.28
N ASP A 66 16.87 -1.70 -14.51
CA ASP A 66 17.59 -2.89 -14.92
C ASP A 66 17.39 -4.03 -13.93
N GLY A 67 16.97 -5.19 -14.45
CA GLY A 67 16.66 -6.35 -13.65
C GLY A 67 15.35 -7.04 -14.05
N PHE A 68 14.87 -7.93 -13.18
CA PHE A 68 13.58 -8.61 -13.39
C PHE A 68 12.83 -8.88 -12.09
N ILE A 69 11.51 -8.99 -12.22
CA ILE A 69 10.60 -9.50 -11.20
C ILE A 69 9.79 -10.66 -11.80
N THR A 70 9.67 -11.77 -11.09
CA THR A 70 8.86 -12.89 -11.54
C THR A 70 7.38 -12.67 -11.24
N LEU A 71 6.50 -13.25 -12.06
CA LEU A 71 5.05 -13.23 -11.79
C LEU A 71 4.70 -13.90 -10.46
N GLU A 72 5.48 -14.91 -10.05
CA GLU A 72 5.33 -15.56 -8.74
C GLU A 72 5.66 -14.59 -7.60
N ALA A 73 6.68 -13.74 -7.77
CA ALA A 73 7.02 -12.72 -6.78
C ALA A 73 5.92 -11.65 -6.65
N LEU A 74 5.32 -11.21 -7.76
CA LEU A 74 4.17 -10.30 -7.72
C LEU A 74 2.96 -10.94 -7.01
N ARG A 75 2.69 -12.23 -7.27
CA ARG A 75 1.66 -12.99 -6.56
C ARG A 75 1.98 -13.11 -5.07
N TRP A 76 3.25 -13.40 -4.74
CA TRP A 76 3.69 -13.49 -3.35
C TRP A 76 3.45 -12.17 -2.61
N LEU A 77 3.79 -11.03 -3.22
CA LEU A 77 3.56 -9.70 -2.64
C LEU A 77 2.06 -9.44 -2.42
N ALA A 78 1.22 -9.75 -3.41
CA ALA A 78 -0.23 -9.61 -3.30
C ALA A 78 -0.84 -10.50 -2.21
N ASP A 79 -0.42 -11.76 -2.11
CA ASP A 79 -0.86 -12.72 -1.08
C ASP A 79 -0.47 -12.26 0.35
N GLN A 80 0.56 -11.44 0.47
CA GLN A 80 1.07 -10.91 1.75
C GLN A 80 0.60 -9.48 2.03
N ASP A 81 -0.37 -8.96 1.29
CA ASP A 81 -0.84 -7.56 1.38
C ASP A 81 0.31 -6.53 1.29
N ALA A 82 1.38 -6.86 0.57
CA ALA A 82 2.52 -5.99 0.35
C ALA A 82 2.38 -5.25 -0.98
N SER A 83 2.52 -3.92 -0.94
CA SER A 83 2.52 -3.09 -2.16
C SER A 83 3.88 -3.14 -2.84
N PHE A 84 3.87 -3.01 -4.17
CA PHE A 84 5.06 -2.85 -4.99
C PHE A 84 5.04 -1.48 -5.66
N VAL A 85 6.16 -0.77 -5.61
CA VAL A 85 6.36 0.53 -6.25
C VAL A 85 7.67 0.49 -7.03
N MET A 86 7.64 0.83 -8.30
CA MET A 86 8.83 0.96 -9.13
C MET A 86 9.02 2.41 -9.57
N LEU A 87 10.19 2.94 -9.28
CA LEU A 87 10.62 4.27 -9.69
C LEU A 87 11.78 4.14 -10.69
N ASP A 88 11.83 4.99 -11.68
CA ASP A 88 13.05 5.14 -12.49
C ASP A 88 14.13 5.91 -11.68
N ARG A 89 15.33 6.01 -12.23
CA ARG A 89 16.43 6.77 -11.60
C ARG A 89 16.19 8.28 -11.53
N ARG A 90 15.18 8.77 -12.23
CA ARG A 90 14.74 10.18 -12.18
C ARG A 90 13.69 10.42 -11.10
N GLY A 91 13.28 9.36 -10.40
CA GLY A 91 12.21 9.38 -9.42
C GLY A 91 10.81 9.31 -10.03
N LYS A 92 10.68 9.10 -11.36
CA LYS A 92 9.36 8.94 -11.99
C LYS A 92 8.78 7.58 -11.62
N VAL A 93 7.51 7.56 -11.25
CA VAL A 93 6.77 6.31 -10.97
C VAL A 93 6.54 5.56 -12.28
N LEU A 94 7.06 4.33 -12.39
CA LEU A 94 6.89 3.46 -13.55
C LEU A 94 5.76 2.44 -13.36
N ALA A 95 5.67 1.87 -12.16
CA ALA A 95 4.65 0.89 -11.83
C ALA A 95 4.30 0.96 -10.34
N VAL A 96 3.02 0.77 -10.06
CA VAL A 96 2.50 0.61 -8.70
C VAL A 96 1.52 -0.54 -8.71
N THR A 97 1.70 -1.50 -7.81
CA THR A 97 0.71 -2.53 -7.55
C THR A 97 0.46 -2.64 -6.05
N GLY A 98 -0.76 -2.91 -5.68
CA GLY A 98 -1.14 -3.14 -4.29
C GLY A 98 -1.99 -4.41 -4.17
N PRO A 99 -2.45 -4.73 -2.97
CA PRO A 99 -3.45 -5.76 -2.78
C PRO A 99 -4.64 -5.52 -3.71
N VAL A 100 -5.12 -6.58 -4.36
CA VAL A 100 -6.29 -6.48 -5.25
C VAL A 100 -7.50 -6.08 -4.42
N SER A 101 -7.94 -4.83 -4.59
CA SER A 101 -9.16 -4.32 -3.96
C SER A 101 -10.38 -4.63 -4.82
N PRO A 102 -11.55 -4.83 -4.21
CA PRO A 102 -12.81 -4.96 -4.95
C PRO A 102 -13.01 -3.77 -5.87
N SER A 103 -13.34 -4.03 -7.13
CA SER A 103 -13.67 -2.98 -8.09
C SER A 103 -15.10 -2.48 -7.84
N ASP A 104 -15.27 -1.19 -7.56
CA ASP A 104 -16.59 -0.55 -7.46
C ASP A 104 -16.94 0.19 -8.77
N ALA A 105 -17.66 -0.51 -9.66
CA ALA A 105 -18.07 0.06 -10.94
C ALA A 105 -19.02 1.25 -10.79
N LYS A 106 -19.83 1.30 -9.72
CA LYS A 106 -20.74 2.42 -9.43
C LYS A 106 -19.97 3.67 -9.05
N LEU A 107 -18.96 3.50 -8.19
CA LEU A 107 -18.08 4.59 -7.76
C LEU A 107 -17.27 5.15 -8.93
N ARG A 108 -16.68 4.28 -9.79
CA ARG A 108 -15.94 4.74 -10.98
C ARG A 108 -16.84 5.46 -11.99
N ARG A 109 -18.07 5.01 -12.18
CA ARG A 109 -19.02 5.73 -13.02
C ARG A 109 -19.37 7.10 -12.45
N ALA A 110 -19.57 7.20 -11.14
CA ALA A 110 -19.79 8.48 -10.46
C ALA A 110 -18.57 9.41 -10.57
N GLN A 111 -17.36 8.85 -10.47
CA GLN A 111 -16.12 9.60 -10.69
C GLN A 111 -16.04 10.18 -12.10
N ALA A 112 -16.33 9.38 -13.13
CA ALA A 112 -16.33 9.84 -14.51
C ALA A 112 -17.37 10.94 -14.79
N LEU A 113 -18.49 10.94 -14.07
CA LEU A 113 -19.57 11.93 -14.21
C LEU A 113 -19.39 13.16 -13.29
N ALA A 114 -18.39 13.16 -12.40
CA ALA A 114 -18.21 14.20 -11.38
C ALA A 114 -17.96 15.60 -11.96
N ILE A 115 -17.35 15.70 -13.12
CA ILE A 115 -17.13 16.98 -13.83
C ILE A 115 -18.48 17.60 -14.24
N GLY A 116 -19.39 16.79 -14.79
CA GLY A 116 -20.68 17.28 -15.31
C GLY A 116 -21.70 17.63 -14.24
N ASN A 117 -21.56 17.20 -13.00
CA ASN A 117 -22.53 17.42 -11.93
C ASN A 117 -22.06 18.35 -10.81
N GLY A 118 -20.94 19.06 -11.01
CA GLY A 118 -20.36 20.02 -10.05
C GLY A 118 -19.57 19.39 -8.89
N THR A 119 -19.56 18.07 -8.75
CA THR A 119 -18.84 17.39 -7.67
C THR A 119 -17.31 17.59 -7.81
N ALA A 120 -16.81 17.52 -9.04
CA ALA A 120 -15.38 17.76 -9.32
C ALA A 120 -14.96 19.17 -8.91
N LEU A 121 -15.78 20.20 -9.21
CA LEU A 121 -15.52 21.57 -8.80
C LEU A 121 -15.46 21.72 -7.27
N LYS A 122 -16.43 21.13 -6.56
CA LYS A 122 -16.46 21.14 -5.09
C LYS A 122 -15.19 20.51 -4.50
N ILE A 123 -14.80 19.33 -5.00
CA ILE A 123 -13.60 18.62 -4.54
C ILE A 123 -12.35 19.44 -4.87
N SER A 124 -12.24 19.97 -6.09
CA SER A 124 -11.09 20.76 -6.53
C SER A 124 -10.87 22.01 -5.67
N LYS A 125 -11.94 22.74 -5.34
CA LYS A 125 -11.88 23.88 -4.43
C LYS A 125 -11.30 23.51 -3.07
N GLU A 126 -11.79 22.40 -2.49
CA GLU A 126 -11.33 21.93 -1.17
C GLU A 126 -9.86 21.51 -1.20
N LEU A 127 -9.46 20.71 -2.21
CA LEU A 127 -8.07 20.24 -2.33
C LEU A 127 -7.09 21.41 -2.49
N ILE A 128 -7.44 22.40 -3.35
CA ILE A 128 -6.59 23.57 -3.56
C ILE A 128 -6.61 24.52 -2.37
N SER A 129 -7.76 24.69 -1.69
CA SER A 129 -7.83 25.47 -0.46
C SER A 129 -6.87 24.91 0.62
N GLN A 130 -6.85 23.60 0.81
CA GLN A 130 -5.91 22.96 1.74
C GLN A 130 -4.45 23.12 1.31
N LYS A 131 -4.16 23.00 0.00
CA LYS A 131 -2.83 23.26 -0.55
C LYS A 131 -2.38 24.67 -0.24
N LEU A 132 -3.20 25.68 -0.59
CA LEU A 132 -2.86 27.10 -0.40
C LEU A 132 -2.71 27.43 1.09
N ALA A 133 -3.55 26.89 1.96
CA ALA A 133 -3.40 27.05 3.41
C ALA A 133 -2.05 26.50 3.91
N GLY A 134 -1.64 25.33 3.43
CA GLY A 134 -0.33 24.78 3.76
C GLY A 134 0.85 25.59 3.22
N GLN A 135 0.72 26.12 2.00
CA GLN A 135 1.74 26.99 1.38
C GLN A 135 1.84 28.34 2.09
N GLU A 136 0.71 28.95 2.46
CA GLU A 136 0.66 30.17 3.26
C GLU A 136 1.43 30.02 4.57
N LEU A 137 1.13 28.99 5.34
CA LEU A 137 1.80 28.71 6.61
C LEU A 137 3.30 28.50 6.43
N LEU A 138 3.72 27.72 5.43
CA LEU A 138 5.13 27.46 5.17
C LEU A 138 5.88 28.75 4.84
N VAL A 139 5.32 29.58 3.95
CA VAL A 139 5.96 30.85 3.53
C VAL A 139 6.04 31.83 4.70
N ARG A 140 4.99 31.91 5.51
CA ARG A 140 4.95 32.78 6.68
C ARG A 140 5.92 32.35 7.77
N ASP A 141 5.87 31.06 8.14
CA ASP A 141 6.53 30.58 9.35
C ASP A 141 7.98 30.11 9.11
N MET A 142 8.27 29.55 7.95
CA MET A 142 9.59 29.00 7.65
C MET A 142 10.44 29.86 6.71
N LEU A 143 9.80 30.59 5.78
CA LEU A 143 10.50 31.50 4.86
C LEU A 143 10.46 32.95 5.30
N HIS A 144 9.63 33.31 6.27
CA HIS A 144 9.44 34.64 6.84
C HIS A 144 9.08 35.71 5.79
N ASP A 145 8.37 35.31 4.71
CA ASP A 145 7.90 36.18 3.65
C ASP A 145 6.40 36.48 3.81
N SER A 146 6.08 37.43 4.68
CA SER A 146 4.69 37.79 5.00
C SER A 146 3.94 38.32 3.76
N ALA A 147 4.62 39.04 2.85
CA ALA A 147 3.97 39.58 1.66
C ALA A 147 3.48 38.48 0.71
N ALA A 148 4.33 37.48 0.47
CA ALA A 148 3.92 36.31 -0.34
C ALA A 148 2.85 35.47 0.39
N ALA A 149 2.93 35.28 1.71
CA ALA A 149 1.92 34.59 2.49
C ALA A 149 0.56 35.28 2.39
N ASP A 150 0.49 36.61 2.52
CA ASP A 150 -0.74 37.39 2.38
C ASP A 150 -1.31 37.35 0.96
N ALA A 151 -0.44 37.31 -0.07
CA ALA A 151 -0.88 37.07 -1.44
C ALA A 151 -1.51 35.72 -1.64
N ILE A 152 -0.91 34.65 -1.08
CA ILE A 152 -1.47 33.28 -1.14
C ILE A 152 -2.81 33.19 -0.38
N ALA A 153 -2.93 33.86 0.77
CA ALA A 153 -4.18 33.94 1.52
C ALA A 153 -5.32 34.55 0.69
N ARG A 154 -5.05 35.66 -0.02
CA ARG A 154 -6.03 36.27 -0.93
C ARG A 154 -6.47 35.31 -2.04
N PHE A 155 -5.54 34.60 -2.68
CA PHE A 155 -5.89 33.61 -3.70
C PHE A 155 -6.73 32.46 -3.10
N LYS A 156 -6.47 32.06 -1.86
CA LYS A 156 -7.30 31.06 -1.16
C LYS A 156 -8.75 31.55 -0.96
N ASP A 157 -8.93 32.82 -0.63
CA ASP A 157 -10.26 33.41 -0.48
C ASP A 157 -10.98 33.51 -1.84
N GLU A 158 -10.28 33.87 -2.92
CA GLU A 158 -10.82 33.91 -4.29
C GLU A 158 -11.35 32.54 -4.76
N LEU A 159 -10.81 31.43 -4.26
CA LEU A 159 -11.29 30.08 -4.62
C LEU A 159 -12.77 29.89 -4.29
N GLN A 160 -13.30 30.56 -3.29
CA GLN A 160 -14.70 30.39 -2.89
C GLN A 160 -15.65 30.87 -3.99
N SER A 161 -15.28 31.89 -4.74
CA SER A 161 -16.06 32.47 -5.84
C SER A 161 -15.85 31.77 -7.20
N ALA A 162 -14.90 30.86 -7.31
CA ALA A 162 -14.60 30.17 -8.57
C ALA A 162 -15.81 29.34 -9.06
N GLU A 163 -16.29 29.58 -10.27
CA GLU A 163 -17.47 28.91 -10.86
C GLU A 163 -17.08 27.71 -11.77
N GLY A 164 -15.80 27.52 -12.05
CA GLY A 164 -15.28 26.47 -12.92
C GLY A 164 -13.91 25.95 -12.50
N ILE A 165 -13.58 24.74 -12.96
CA ILE A 165 -12.30 24.08 -12.67
C ILE A 165 -11.13 24.86 -13.28
N GLU A 166 -11.32 25.49 -14.44
CA GLU A 166 -10.34 26.32 -15.11
C GLU A 166 -9.95 27.55 -14.26
N VAL A 167 -10.95 28.14 -13.59
CA VAL A 167 -10.71 29.28 -12.68
C VAL A 167 -9.92 28.82 -11.45
N VAL A 168 -10.27 27.66 -10.90
CA VAL A 168 -9.51 27.05 -9.78
C VAL A 168 -8.06 26.83 -10.16
N ARG A 169 -7.78 26.31 -11.37
CA ARG A 169 -6.40 26.12 -11.88
C ARG A 169 -5.66 27.43 -12.09
N LEU A 170 -6.35 28.46 -12.58
CA LEU A 170 -5.75 29.78 -12.77
C LEU A 170 -5.32 30.41 -11.45
N ILE A 171 -6.20 30.37 -10.44
CA ILE A 171 -5.92 30.85 -9.09
C ILE A 171 -4.73 30.06 -8.49
N GLU A 172 -4.76 28.74 -8.63
CA GLU A 172 -3.67 27.87 -8.17
C GLU A 172 -2.33 28.23 -8.82
N ALA A 173 -2.31 28.46 -10.13
CA ALA A 173 -1.11 28.81 -10.87
C ALA A 173 -0.54 30.17 -10.45
N GLN A 174 -1.40 31.16 -10.14
CA GLN A 174 -0.99 32.47 -9.64
C GLN A 174 -0.40 32.35 -8.22
N ALA A 175 -1.06 31.64 -7.33
CA ALA A 175 -0.55 31.37 -5.99
C ALA A 175 0.79 30.61 -6.01
N ALA A 176 0.91 29.60 -6.88
CA ALA A 176 2.14 28.83 -7.05
C ALA A 176 3.31 29.70 -7.53
N ARG A 177 3.06 30.73 -8.33
CA ARG A 177 4.10 31.70 -8.76
C ARG A 177 4.63 32.47 -7.56
N CYS A 178 3.76 33.05 -6.73
CA CYS A 178 4.16 33.76 -5.50
C CYS A 178 4.92 32.79 -4.57
N TYR A 179 4.41 31.59 -4.38
CA TYR A 179 5.04 30.59 -3.54
C TYR A 179 6.48 30.25 -3.95
N TRP A 180 6.70 29.90 -5.22
CA TRP A 180 8.04 29.54 -5.70
C TRP A 180 9.00 30.71 -5.81
N GLN A 181 8.49 31.94 -5.92
CA GLN A 181 9.32 33.15 -5.91
C GLN A 181 9.98 33.34 -4.54
N SER A 182 9.28 33.06 -3.45
CA SER A 182 9.84 33.10 -2.08
C SER A 182 10.95 32.07 -1.85
N TRP A 183 10.95 30.96 -2.61
CA TRP A 183 11.98 29.93 -2.51
C TRP A 183 13.27 30.25 -3.27
N ALA A 184 13.20 31.08 -4.31
CA ALA A 184 14.26 31.23 -5.28
C ALA A 184 15.62 31.63 -4.67
N ASN A 185 15.62 32.44 -3.62
CA ASN A 185 16.81 32.96 -2.99
C ASN A 185 17.33 32.19 -1.77
N ILE A 186 16.70 31.10 -1.41
CA ILE A 186 17.12 30.28 -0.25
C ILE A 186 18.56 29.78 -0.50
N PRO A 187 19.53 30.10 0.37
CA PRO A 187 20.88 29.58 0.25
C PRO A 187 20.94 28.10 0.65
N ILE A 188 21.75 27.33 -0.05
CA ILE A 188 22.02 25.92 0.24
C ILE A 188 23.39 25.80 0.89
N HIS A 189 23.43 25.29 2.10
CA HIS A 189 24.65 25.16 2.87
C HIS A 189 25.40 23.86 2.53
N TRP A 190 26.68 24.03 2.27
CA TRP A 190 27.59 22.93 1.97
C TRP A 190 28.75 22.89 2.98
N PRO A 191 29.27 21.70 3.33
CA PRO A 191 30.51 21.61 4.10
C PRO A 191 31.67 22.28 3.36
N ARG A 192 32.58 22.96 4.07
CA ARG A 192 33.73 23.67 3.49
C ARG A 192 34.52 22.86 2.44
N LYS A 193 34.66 21.53 2.67
CA LYS A 193 35.35 20.62 1.74
C LYS A 193 34.64 20.42 0.42
N ASP A 194 33.32 20.59 0.39
CA ASP A 194 32.48 20.38 -0.78
C ASP A 194 32.16 21.70 -1.51
N GLU A 195 32.18 22.83 -0.82
CA GLU A 195 31.77 24.15 -1.30
C GLU A 195 32.46 24.58 -2.61
N ARG A 196 33.79 24.28 -2.75
CA ARG A 196 34.57 24.56 -3.95
C ARG A 196 34.28 23.60 -5.11
N ARG A 197 33.63 22.45 -4.84
CA ARG A 197 33.36 21.38 -5.80
C ARG A 197 31.91 21.38 -6.28
N VAL A 198 31.08 22.22 -5.68
CA VAL A 198 29.67 22.35 -5.97
C VAL A 198 29.46 23.38 -7.08
N PRO A 199 28.68 23.08 -8.14
CA PRO A 199 28.32 24.04 -9.17
C PRO A 199 27.63 25.26 -8.57
N GLU A 200 27.80 26.46 -9.16
CA GLU A 200 27.22 27.70 -8.63
C GLU A 200 25.70 27.64 -8.53
N HIS A 201 25.02 27.04 -9.51
CA HIS A 201 23.56 26.88 -9.53
C HIS A 201 23.03 25.89 -8.47
N TRP A 202 23.90 25.20 -7.72
CA TRP A 202 23.52 24.38 -6.57
C TRP A 202 23.60 25.13 -5.24
N LYS A 203 24.12 26.33 -5.20
CA LYS A 203 24.29 27.10 -3.96
C LYS A 203 23.03 27.82 -3.51
N ARG A 204 22.01 27.88 -4.36
CA ARG A 204 20.69 28.46 -4.07
C ARG A 204 19.60 27.55 -4.58
N PHE A 205 18.41 27.68 -4.03
CA PHE A 205 17.24 26.93 -4.51
C PHE A 205 16.97 27.24 -5.99
N GLY A 206 17.07 28.49 -6.39
CA GLY A 206 16.99 28.94 -7.77
C GLY A 206 15.65 28.72 -8.45
N SER A 207 15.64 28.87 -9.76
CA SER A 207 14.48 28.53 -10.59
C SER A 207 14.46 27.02 -10.90
N ARG A 208 13.27 26.47 -11.10
CA ARG A 208 13.08 25.06 -11.52
C ARG A 208 13.22 24.92 -13.04
N ILE A 209 14.26 25.51 -13.60
CA ILE A 209 14.57 25.50 -15.04
C ILE A 209 15.97 24.95 -15.19
N SER A 210 16.18 24.01 -16.09
CA SER A 210 17.51 23.49 -16.40
C SER A 210 18.40 24.61 -16.96
N PRO A 211 19.61 24.83 -16.42
CA PRO A 211 20.52 25.83 -16.93
C PRO A 211 21.05 25.52 -18.35
N LEU A 212 20.98 24.25 -18.78
CA LEU A 212 21.47 23.81 -20.09
C LEU A 212 20.36 23.72 -21.15
N THR A 213 19.19 23.15 -20.78
CA THR A 213 18.12 22.84 -21.73
C THR A 213 16.95 23.81 -21.67
N HIS A 214 16.94 24.72 -20.71
CA HIS A 214 15.84 25.64 -20.38
C HIS A 214 14.48 24.92 -20.18
N SER A 215 14.48 23.61 -20.00
CA SER A 215 13.27 22.82 -19.74
C SER A 215 12.73 23.12 -18.35
N PRO A 216 11.42 23.42 -18.21
CA PRO A 216 10.82 23.68 -16.92
C PRO A 216 10.65 22.36 -16.12
N ARG A 217 10.58 22.51 -14.78
CA ARG A 217 10.31 21.43 -13.83
C ARG A 217 11.38 20.32 -13.75
N LEU A 218 12.56 20.55 -14.29
CA LEU A 218 13.67 19.64 -14.09
C LEU A 218 14.36 19.91 -12.75
N ALA A 219 14.96 18.87 -12.18
CA ALA A 219 15.80 19.03 -11.00
C ALA A 219 17.13 19.65 -11.40
N ALA A 220 17.22 20.97 -11.42
CA ALA A 220 18.43 21.68 -11.75
C ALA A 220 19.47 21.66 -10.61
N ASN A 221 19.04 21.39 -9.38
CA ASN A 221 19.87 21.41 -8.18
C ASN A 221 19.38 20.39 -7.14
N PRO A 222 20.14 20.16 -6.07
CA PRO A 222 19.80 19.19 -5.03
C PRO A 222 18.43 19.38 -4.38
N PRO A 223 18.01 20.58 -3.93
CA PRO A 223 16.68 20.74 -3.36
C PRO A 223 15.55 20.35 -4.32
N ASN A 224 15.67 20.73 -5.60
CA ASN A 224 14.70 20.33 -6.62
C ASN A 224 14.69 18.81 -6.85
N ALA A 225 15.87 18.15 -6.78
CA ALA A 225 15.97 16.70 -6.87
C ALA A 225 15.29 16.01 -5.68
N LEU A 226 15.52 16.52 -4.46
CA LEU A 226 14.86 16.04 -3.23
C LEU A 226 13.33 16.18 -3.33
N SER A 227 12.84 17.36 -3.68
CA SER A 227 11.40 17.61 -3.85
C SER A 227 10.78 16.70 -4.91
N ASN A 228 11.44 16.50 -6.07
CA ASN A 228 10.94 15.64 -7.13
C ASN A 228 10.84 14.17 -6.67
N LEU A 229 11.83 13.65 -5.92
CA LEU A 229 11.76 12.29 -5.40
C LEU A 229 10.66 12.13 -4.34
N ILE A 230 10.53 13.07 -3.41
CA ILE A 230 9.46 13.04 -2.41
C ILE A 230 8.08 13.13 -3.08
N TYR A 231 7.92 13.98 -4.10
CA TYR A 231 6.66 14.04 -4.86
C TYR A 231 6.36 12.74 -5.62
N SER A 232 7.38 12.04 -6.13
CA SER A 232 7.17 10.73 -6.77
C SER A 232 6.74 9.66 -5.77
N ILE A 233 7.28 9.71 -4.55
CA ILE A 233 6.83 8.84 -3.46
C ILE A 233 5.39 9.17 -3.09
N LEU A 234 5.07 10.45 -2.94
CA LEU A 234 3.71 10.92 -2.64
C LEU A 234 2.71 10.52 -3.73
N GLU A 235 3.09 10.64 -5.01
CA GLU A 235 2.27 10.21 -6.15
C GLU A 235 1.99 8.68 -6.09
N ALA A 236 3.02 7.87 -5.80
CA ALA A 236 2.85 6.43 -5.64
C ALA A 236 1.87 6.08 -4.51
N GLU A 237 1.96 6.78 -3.36
CA GLU A 237 1.02 6.62 -2.25
C GLU A 237 -0.41 7.04 -2.65
N SER A 238 -0.54 8.13 -3.41
CA SER A 238 -1.84 8.62 -3.89
C SER A 238 -2.50 7.64 -4.87
N ARG A 239 -1.72 7.03 -5.77
CA ARG A 239 -2.18 5.95 -6.66
C ARG A 239 -2.71 4.75 -5.88
N LEU A 240 -1.92 4.30 -4.88
CA LEU A 240 -2.31 3.18 -4.03
C LEU A 240 -3.57 3.49 -3.23
N ALA A 241 -3.69 4.70 -2.69
CA ALA A 241 -4.85 5.14 -1.93
C ALA A 241 -6.11 5.23 -2.80
N ALA A 242 -6.03 5.83 -4.00
CA ALA A 242 -7.13 5.90 -4.95
C ALA A 242 -7.62 4.49 -5.33
N SER A 243 -6.69 3.60 -5.69
CA SER A 243 -7.01 2.21 -6.03
C SER A 243 -7.64 1.45 -4.86
N ALA A 244 -7.14 1.65 -3.63
CA ALA A 244 -7.68 1.04 -2.41
C ALA A 244 -9.11 1.52 -2.09
N MET A 245 -9.48 2.73 -2.52
CA MET A 245 -10.85 3.27 -2.42
C MET A 245 -11.77 2.79 -3.54
N GLY A 246 -11.25 2.09 -4.54
CA GLY A 246 -12.02 1.66 -5.73
C GLY A 246 -12.17 2.73 -6.81
N LEU A 247 -11.42 3.85 -6.67
CA LEU A 247 -11.32 4.90 -7.68
C LEU A 247 -10.32 4.53 -8.78
N ASP A 248 -10.48 5.13 -9.94
CA ASP A 248 -9.52 5.07 -11.01
C ASP A 248 -8.49 6.21 -10.86
N PRO A 249 -7.18 5.92 -10.65
CA PRO A 249 -6.17 6.96 -10.48
C PRO A 249 -6.00 7.85 -11.71
N GLY A 250 -6.36 7.38 -12.91
CA GLY A 250 -6.21 8.10 -14.16
C GLY A 250 -7.28 9.18 -14.40
N ILE A 251 -8.49 9.00 -13.86
CA ILE A 251 -9.61 9.93 -14.07
C ILE A 251 -9.51 11.08 -13.08
N GLY A 252 -9.04 12.24 -13.54
CA GLY A 252 -8.86 13.45 -12.72
C GLY A 252 -10.14 14.22 -12.44
N LEU A 253 -10.07 15.08 -11.45
CA LEU A 253 -11.15 16.01 -11.07
C LEU A 253 -10.72 17.45 -11.29
N LEU A 254 -9.48 17.79 -10.93
CA LEU A 254 -8.84 19.09 -11.10
C LEU A 254 -7.95 19.08 -12.33
N HIS A 255 -7.06 18.12 -12.44
CA HIS A 255 -6.14 18.02 -13.58
C HIS A 255 -6.82 17.38 -14.77
N VAL A 256 -6.53 17.90 -15.97
CA VAL A 256 -7.03 17.31 -17.24
C VAL A 256 -6.46 15.91 -17.43
N ASP A 257 -7.29 15.00 -17.89
CA ASP A 257 -6.86 13.65 -18.22
C ASP A 257 -5.90 13.70 -19.40
N THR A 258 -4.72 13.15 -19.21
CA THR A 258 -3.68 13.06 -20.23
C THR A 258 -3.12 11.66 -20.31
N PRO A 259 -2.79 11.16 -21.52
CA PRO A 259 -2.16 9.85 -21.64
C PRO A 259 -0.93 9.71 -20.73
N ASN A 260 -0.80 8.57 -20.08
CA ASN A 260 0.32 8.23 -19.19
C ASN A 260 0.47 9.12 -17.93
N ARG A 261 -0.61 9.77 -17.48
CA ARG A 261 -0.64 10.48 -16.20
C ARG A 261 -1.83 10.04 -15.36
N ASP A 262 -1.59 9.72 -14.10
CA ASP A 262 -2.63 9.43 -13.13
C ASP A 262 -3.16 10.73 -12.51
N SER A 263 -4.07 11.38 -13.25
CA SER A 263 -4.56 12.73 -12.94
C SER A 263 -5.22 12.81 -11.57
N LEU A 264 -6.00 11.80 -11.14
CA LEU A 264 -6.57 11.78 -9.79
C LEU A 264 -5.50 11.60 -8.71
N ALA A 265 -4.46 10.80 -8.97
CA ALA A 265 -3.36 10.70 -8.01
C ALA A 265 -2.66 12.05 -7.82
N CYS A 266 -2.49 12.83 -8.92
CA CYS A 266 -2.00 14.21 -8.85
C CYS A 266 -2.94 15.11 -8.04
N ASP A 267 -4.26 14.98 -8.18
CA ASP A 267 -5.25 15.76 -7.42
C ASP A 267 -5.17 15.46 -5.92
N ILE A 268 -5.13 14.18 -5.57
CA ILE A 268 -5.09 13.71 -4.16
C ILE A 268 -3.81 14.19 -3.45
N MET A 269 -2.69 14.31 -4.15
CA MET A 269 -1.44 14.75 -3.53
C MET A 269 -1.37 16.26 -3.27
N GLU A 270 -2.19 17.09 -3.92
CA GLU A 270 -2.11 18.54 -3.83
C GLU A 270 -2.16 19.10 -2.39
N PRO A 271 -3.08 18.66 -1.50
CA PRO A 271 -3.11 19.13 -0.11
C PRO A 271 -1.86 18.82 0.71
N ILE A 272 -1.06 17.86 0.26
CA ILE A 272 0.08 17.34 1.02
C ILE A 272 1.40 17.93 0.52
N ARG A 273 1.41 18.53 -0.68
CA ARG A 273 2.63 19.10 -1.29
C ARG A 273 3.36 20.07 -0.36
N ALA A 274 2.65 20.99 0.29
CA ALA A 274 3.27 21.94 1.22
C ALA A 274 3.97 21.24 2.40
N LYS A 275 3.44 20.08 2.85
CA LYS A 275 4.11 19.28 3.91
C LYS A 275 5.37 18.58 3.39
N CYS A 276 5.37 18.16 2.13
CA CYS A 276 6.59 17.65 1.47
C CYS A 276 7.65 18.73 1.35
N ASP A 277 7.24 19.94 0.97
CA ASP A 277 8.12 21.09 0.84
C ASP A 277 8.71 21.48 2.20
N ALA A 278 7.87 21.54 3.24
CA ALA A 278 8.32 21.78 4.61
C ALA A 278 9.34 20.72 5.08
N PHE A 279 9.10 19.46 4.75
CA PHE A 279 10.05 18.37 5.06
C PHE A 279 11.40 18.57 4.36
N VAL A 280 11.40 18.96 3.09
CA VAL A 280 12.63 19.23 2.34
C VAL A 280 13.35 20.44 2.93
N LEU A 281 12.63 21.51 3.26
CA LEU A 281 13.21 22.73 3.85
C LEU A 281 13.82 22.46 5.22
N ASP A 282 13.10 21.75 6.09
CA ASP A 282 13.60 21.31 7.39
C ASP A 282 14.87 20.45 7.27
N TRP A 283 14.90 19.55 6.27
CA TRP A 283 16.08 18.75 5.99
C TRP A 283 17.27 19.62 5.61
N LEU A 284 17.08 20.58 4.68
CA LEU A 284 18.12 21.48 4.25
C LEU A 284 18.71 22.36 5.38
N GLN A 285 17.88 22.66 6.39
CA GLN A 285 18.31 23.43 7.56
C GLN A 285 19.06 22.60 8.60
N ARG A 286 18.69 21.32 8.77
CA ARG A 286 19.25 20.45 9.82
C ARG A 286 20.46 19.64 9.37
N GLU A 287 20.48 19.16 8.13
CA GLU A 287 21.53 18.29 7.64
C GLU A 287 22.26 18.95 6.46
N PRO A 288 23.58 19.23 6.56
CA PRO A 288 24.33 19.77 5.43
C PRO A 288 24.36 18.72 4.31
N LEU A 289 24.04 19.15 3.11
CA LEU A 289 24.11 18.30 1.93
C LEU A 289 25.59 17.95 1.63
N ARG A 290 25.83 16.72 1.19
CA ARG A 290 27.17 16.28 0.77
C ARG A 290 27.21 16.23 -0.75
N ARG A 291 28.34 16.69 -1.33
CA ARG A 291 28.52 16.64 -2.80
C ARG A 291 28.40 15.21 -3.35
N SER A 292 28.81 14.21 -2.56
CA SER A 292 28.71 12.78 -2.91
C SER A 292 27.28 12.25 -3.03
N ASP A 293 26.32 12.92 -2.42
CA ASP A 293 24.91 12.49 -2.42
C ASP A 293 24.18 12.88 -3.71
N PHE A 294 24.84 13.67 -4.57
CA PHE A 294 24.27 14.18 -5.81
C PHE A 294 25.28 14.13 -6.97
N TRP A 295 24.75 13.98 -8.17
CA TRP A 295 25.51 14.09 -9.40
C TRP A 295 24.68 14.73 -10.50
N GLU A 296 25.33 15.32 -11.47
CA GLU A 296 24.68 15.97 -12.60
C GLU A 296 24.77 15.08 -13.83
N ASP A 297 23.64 14.83 -14.49
CA ASP A 297 23.63 14.11 -15.75
C ASP A 297 24.05 15.01 -16.94
N ARG A 298 24.25 14.40 -18.13
CA ARG A 298 24.68 15.12 -19.34
C ARG A 298 23.72 16.23 -19.79
N ASN A 299 22.47 16.21 -19.30
CA ASN A 299 21.45 17.21 -19.63
C ASN A 299 21.32 18.29 -18.53
N GLY A 300 22.25 18.33 -17.58
CA GLY A 300 22.23 19.28 -16.47
C GLY A 300 21.16 18.98 -15.41
N ASN A 301 20.69 17.74 -15.32
CA ASN A 301 19.76 17.37 -14.26
C ASN A 301 20.54 16.87 -13.05
N CYS A 302 20.21 17.40 -11.90
CA CYS A 302 20.71 16.92 -10.62
C CYS A 302 20.01 15.57 -10.27
N ARG A 303 20.80 14.59 -9.90
CA ARG A 303 20.37 13.25 -9.52
C ARG A 303 20.80 12.93 -8.09
N ILE A 304 20.02 12.15 -7.40
CA ILE A 304 20.29 11.72 -6.03
C ILE A 304 21.04 10.38 -6.07
N ALA A 305 22.10 10.26 -5.28
CA ALA A 305 22.83 9.00 -5.12
C ALA A 305 22.02 7.98 -4.31
N SER A 306 22.30 6.70 -4.56
CA SER A 306 21.54 5.58 -3.97
C SER A 306 21.30 5.65 -2.47
N PRO A 307 22.30 5.91 -1.60
CA PRO A 307 22.10 5.89 -0.16
C PRO A 307 21.06 6.92 0.31
N LEU A 308 21.13 8.13 -0.26
CA LEU A 308 20.17 9.19 0.07
C LEU A 308 18.77 8.89 -0.52
N ALA A 309 18.68 8.36 -1.74
CA ALA A 309 17.42 7.97 -2.35
C ALA A 309 16.69 6.89 -1.51
N ILE A 310 17.42 5.88 -1.03
CA ILE A 310 16.88 4.85 -0.13
C ILE A 310 16.31 5.48 1.14
N LYS A 311 17.10 6.35 1.81
CA LYS A 311 16.68 7.05 3.03
C LYS A 311 15.39 7.85 2.83
N LEU A 312 15.23 8.51 1.68
CA LEU A 312 14.01 9.25 1.34
C LEU A 312 12.82 8.34 1.05
N CYS A 313 13.01 7.23 0.34
CA CYS A 313 11.93 6.27 0.07
C CYS A 313 11.38 5.62 1.35
N GLU A 314 12.17 5.52 2.40
CA GLU A 314 11.74 5.01 3.71
C GLU A 314 10.72 5.92 4.40
N THR A 315 10.57 7.18 3.96
CA THR A 315 9.56 8.12 4.46
C THR A 315 8.16 7.83 3.94
N SER A 316 7.98 6.88 3.01
CA SER A 316 6.68 6.57 2.37
C SER A 316 5.55 6.26 3.35
N ASP A 317 5.84 5.68 4.53
CA ASP A 317 4.81 5.46 5.56
C ASP A 317 4.22 6.78 6.10
N THR A 318 5.02 7.83 6.19
CA THR A 318 4.55 9.17 6.59
C THR A 318 3.59 9.73 5.55
N TRP A 319 3.94 9.67 4.28
CA TRP A 319 3.12 10.19 3.20
C TRP A 319 1.83 9.41 3.04
N ARG A 320 1.88 8.08 3.15
CA ARG A 320 0.70 7.22 3.15
C ARG A 320 -0.34 7.64 4.20
N LYS A 321 0.11 7.97 5.42
CA LYS A 321 -0.79 8.40 6.51
C LYS A 321 -1.48 9.72 6.20
N LEU A 322 -0.78 10.62 5.52
CA LEU A 322 -1.32 11.92 5.14
C LEU A 322 -2.25 11.83 3.92
N VAL A 323 -1.95 10.95 2.97
CA VAL A 323 -2.76 10.73 1.75
C VAL A 323 -4.10 10.06 2.07
N ALA A 324 -4.12 9.10 3.00
CA ALA A 324 -5.30 8.29 3.27
C ALA A 324 -6.59 9.10 3.56
N PRO A 325 -6.59 10.13 4.43
CA PRO A 325 -7.79 10.92 4.68
C PRO A 325 -8.24 11.76 3.48
N VAL A 326 -7.32 12.20 2.62
CA VAL A 326 -7.66 12.95 1.40
C VAL A 326 -8.33 12.03 0.39
N ALA A 327 -7.77 10.85 0.13
CA ALA A 327 -8.39 9.86 -0.75
C ALA A 327 -9.77 9.42 -0.25
N GLU A 328 -9.93 9.27 1.06
CA GLU A 328 -11.22 8.95 1.68
C GLU A 328 -12.25 10.07 1.47
N TYR A 329 -11.85 11.33 1.67
CA TYR A 329 -12.70 12.49 1.41
C TYR A 329 -13.17 12.51 -0.05
N VAL A 330 -12.26 12.38 -1.01
CA VAL A 330 -12.58 12.36 -2.44
C VAL A 330 -13.58 11.23 -2.76
N ALA A 331 -13.32 10.02 -2.26
CA ALA A 331 -14.23 8.88 -2.48
C ALA A 331 -15.61 9.10 -1.87
N GLN A 332 -15.70 9.71 -0.70
CA GLN A 332 -16.97 10.02 -0.03
C GLN A 332 -17.80 11.05 -0.79
N GLU A 333 -17.16 12.11 -1.30
CA GLU A 333 -17.83 13.14 -2.08
C GLU A 333 -18.38 12.59 -3.41
N ILE A 334 -17.56 11.81 -4.12
CA ILE A 334 -17.98 11.14 -5.37
C ILE A 334 -19.13 10.16 -5.08
N TRP A 335 -19.02 9.36 -4.02
CA TRP A 335 -20.08 8.41 -3.66
C TRP A 335 -21.38 9.11 -3.27
N SER A 336 -21.29 10.22 -2.57
CA SER A 336 -22.44 11.01 -2.15
C SER A 336 -23.20 11.59 -3.35
N SER A 337 -22.49 11.96 -4.42
CA SER A 337 -23.10 12.45 -5.66
C SER A 337 -23.83 11.35 -6.45
N ALA A 338 -23.41 10.08 -6.29
CA ALA A 338 -23.99 8.93 -6.99
C ALA A 338 -25.23 8.35 -6.29
N SER A 339 -25.44 8.67 -5.03
CA SER A 339 -26.44 8.04 -4.19
C SER A 339 -27.67 8.93 -4.03
N LYS A 340 -28.85 8.49 -4.55
CA LYS A 340 -30.11 8.95 -3.97
C LYS A 340 -30.13 8.54 -2.49
N PRO A 341 -30.66 9.35 -1.56
CA PRO A 341 -30.66 9.05 -0.14
C PRO A 341 -31.42 7.75 0.13
N SER A 342 -30.75 6.63 0.24
CA SER A 342 -31.28 5.35 0.65
C SER A 342 -30.53 4.85 1.88
N SER A 343 -31.20 4.04 2.71
CA SER A 343 -30.66 3.47 3.94
C SER A 343 -29.33 2.69 3.78
N VAL A 344 -29.00 2.29 2.56
CA VAL A 344 -27.74 1.63 2.19
C VAL A 344 -26.53 2.57 2.30
N SER A 345 -26.73 3.90 2.33
CA SER A 345 -25.64 4.89 2.34
C SER A 345 -24.79 4.88 3.62
N LYS A 346 -25.35 4.45 4.76
CA LYS A 346 -24.59 4.38 6.03
C LYS A 346 -23.56 3.25 6.06
N ILE A 347 -23.92 2.09 5.53
CA ILE A 347 -23.03 0.91 5.47
C ILE A 347 -21.93 1.15 4.43
N ALA A 348 -22.26 1.73 3.27
CA ALA A 348 -21.29 2.07 2.24
C ALA A 348 -20.25 3.10 2.72
N ARG A 349 -20.65 4.11 3.51
CA ARG A 349 -19.71 5.08 4.11
C ARG A 349 -18.74 4.45 5.10
N GLN A 350 -19.15 3.39 5.81
CA GLN A 350 -18.25 2.64 6.69
C GLN A 350 -17.23 1.79 5.92
N LEU A 351 -17.60 1.32 4.71
CA LEU A 351 -16.71 0.50 3.87
C LEU A 351 -15.65 1.32 3.14
N ILE A 352 -15.87 2.64 2.94
CA ILE A 352 -14.92 3.52 2.27
C ILE A 352 -13.72 3.86 3.17
N ALA A 353 -13.91 3.89 4.50
CA ALA A 353 -12.83 4.22 5.42
C ALA A 353 -11.71 3.16 5.37
N THR A 354 -10.49 3.59 5.11
CA THR A 354 -9.31 2.71 5.19
C THR A 354 -9.03 2.35 6.65
N ARG A 355 -8.37 1.20 6.88
CA ARG A 355 -7.90 0.84 8.24
C ARG A 355 -7.01 1.92 8.84
N LEU A 356 -6.24 2.61 7.99
CA LEU A 356 -5.35 3.69 8.39
C LEU A 356 -6.15 4.92 8.86
N THR A 357 -7.15 5.34 8.09
CA THR A 357 -8.02 6.48 8.42
C THR A 357 -8.86 6.21 9.65
N GLN A 358 -9.35 4.97 9.82
CA GLN A 358 -10.06 4.57 11.04
C GLN A 358 -9.17 4.68 12.28
N ARG A 359 -7.89 4.28 12.16
CA ARG A 359 -6.92 4.43 13.23
C ARG A 359 -6.64 5.90 13.54
N TYR A 360 -6.41 6.72 12.51
CA TYR A 360 -6.19 8.15 12.65
C TYR A 360 -7.40 8.87 13.29
N LYS A 361 -8.63 8.53 12.85
CA LYS A 361 -9.86 9.07 13.45
C LYS A 361 -10.04 8.66 14.93
N ARG A 362 -9.60 7.48 15.32
CA ARG A 362 -9.58 7.06 16.74
C ARG A 362 -8.56 7.85 17.54
N GLU A 363 -7.37 8.04 17.01
CA GLU A 363 -6.30 8.82 17.63
C GLU A 363 -6.68 10.31 17.75
N ALA A 364 -7.29 10.89 16.70
CA ALA A 364 -7.72 12.30 16.67
C ALA A 364 -8.96 12.61 17.55
N LYS A 365 -9.84 11.63 17.79
CA LYS A 365 -11.02 11.82 18.67
C LYS A 365 -10.70 11.72 20.16
N GLY A 366 -9.41 11.73 20.56
CA GLY A 366 -9.04 11.55 21.96
C GLY A 366 -9.49 10.19 22.50
N GLY A 367 -9.79 9.26 21.63
CA GLY A 367 -10.02 7.87 21.98
C GLY A 367 -8.76 7.35 22.57
N ASP A 368 -8.78 7.28 23.88
CA ASP A 368 -7.77 6.83 24.82
C ASP A 368 -6.40 6.53 24.17
N LEU A 369 -5.54 7.55 24.09
CA LEU A 369 -4.16 7.31 24.48
C LEU A 369 -4.29 6.44 25.75
N PRO A 370 -3.66 5.26 25.80
CA PRO A 370 -3.73 4.44 27.01
C PRO A 370 -3.44 5.39 28.16
N LYS A 371 -4.43 5.60 29.03
CA LYS A 371 -4.29 6.47 30.21
C LYS A 371 -3.02 6.01 30.89
N VAL A 372 -1.97 6.79 30.78
CA VAL A 372 -0.78 6.62 31.59
C VAL A 372 -1.27 6.88 33.00
N GLY A 373 -1.47 5.81 33.76
CA GLY A 373 -1.72 6.00 35.17
C GLY A 373 -2.94 5.36 35.78
N GLN A 374 -3.13 4.08 35.63
CA GLN A 374 -3.44 3.21 36.75
C GLN A 374 -2.63 1.93 36.52
N PRO A 375 -1.84 1.48 37.52
CA PRO A 375 -1.16 0.20 37.36
C PRO A 375 -2.26 -0.87 37.21
N LYS A 376 -2.34 -1.44 35.99
CA LYS A 376 -3.15 -2.63 35.78
C LYS A 376 -2.64 -3.69 36.75
N PRO A 377 -3.51 -4.53 37.32
CA PRO A 377 -3.07 -5.58 38.25
C PRO A 377 -1.93 -6.38 37.57
N GLU A 378 -0.82 -6.45 38.29
CA GLU A 378 0.38 -7.14 37.80
C GLU A 378 0.08 -8.64 37.76
N HIS A 379 0.01 -9.22 36.56
CA HIS A 379 -0.03 -10.65 36.39
C HIS A 379 1.40 -11.19 36.25
N VAL A 380 1.65 -12.32 36.86
CA VAL A 380 2.93 -13.02 36.76
C VAL A 380 2.77 -14.32 35.97
N CYS A 381 3.79 -14.62 35.18
CA CYS A 381 3.80 -15.87 34.43
C CYS A 381 3.75 -17.09 35.37
N SER A 382 2.82 -18.00 35.17
CA SER A 382 2.66 -19.21 35.98
C SER A 382 3.90 -20.13 36.01
N ASP A 383 4.77 -20.04 35.00
CA ASP A 383 5.91 -20.94 34.86
C ASP A 383 7.24 -20.31 35.31
N CYS A 384 7.44 -19.00 35.23
CA CYS A 384 8.74 -18.37 35.51
C CYS A 384 8.65 -17.08 36.36
N GLY A 385 7.45 -16.69 36.82
CA GLY A 385 7.27 -15.53 37.71
C GLY A 385 7.53 -14.15 37.09
N VAL A 386 7.85 -14.04 35.80
CA VAL A 386 8.07 -12.75 35.14
C VAL A 386 6.74 -12.01 34.97
N LYS A 387 6.73 -10.71 35.25
CA LYS A 387 5.57 -9.84 35.02
C LYS A 387 5.14 -9.86 33.56
N ILE A 388 3.85 -10.08 33.32
CA ILE A 388 3.24 -10.16 31.98
C ILE A 388 2.08 -9.18 31.85
N PRO A 389 1.81 -8.68 30.62
CA PRO A 389 0.62 -7.85 30.36
C PRO A 389 -0.66 -8.62 30.70
N VAL A 390 -1.67 -7.86 31.10
CA VAL A 390 -3.02 -8.38 31.42
C VAL A 390 -3.53 -9.27 30.27
N ASP A 391 -4.11 -10.42 30.65
CA ASP A 391 -4.75 -11.45 29.83
C ASP A 391 -3.90 -12.69 29.47
N GLY A 392 -2.66 -12.80 29.92
CA GLY A 392 -1.81 -13.97 29.68
C GLY A 392 -1.59 -14.80 30.95
N GLN A 393 -1.75 -16.12 30.87
CA GLN A 393 -1.30 -17.03 31.95
C GLN A 393 0.20 -17.26 31.92
N ARG A 394 0.86 -17.03 30.79
CA ARG A 394 2.29 -17.31 30.56
C ARG A 394 2.97 -16.19 29.78
N CYS A 395 4.24 -15.92 30.10
CA CYS A 395 5.06 -15.03 29.29
C CYS A 395 5.33 -15.63 27.90
N TRP A 396 5.71 -14.80 26.95
CA TRP A 396 5.98 -15.22 25.56
C TRP A 396 7.01 -16.37 25.47
N LYS A 397 8.07 -16.33 26.29
CA LYS A 397 9.09 -17.38 26.30
C LYS A 397 8.54 -18.72 26.78
N CYS A 398 7.77 -18.73 27.85
CA CYS A 398 7.16 -19.93 28.42
C CYS A 398 6.03 -20.46 27.54
N SER A 399 5.19 -19.58 27.01
CA SER A 399 4.16 -19.96 26.04
C SER A 399 4.77 -20.62 24.80
N LYS A 400 5.84 -20.04 24.24
CA LYS A 400 6.54 -20.61 23.07
C LYS A 400 7.19 -21.94 23.38
N ARG A 401 7.65 -22.17 24.61
CA ARG A 401 8.24 -23.42 25.07
C ARG A 401 7.19 -24.55 25.10
N VAL A 402 6.03 -24.28 25.68
CA VAL A 402 4.91 -25.23 25.75
C VAL A 402 4.35 -25.53 24.36
N THR A 403 4.11 -24.48 23.54
CA THR A 403 3.62 -24.66 22.16
C THR A 403 4.65 -25.42 21.30
N GLY A 404 5.93 -25.14 21.47
CA GLY A 404 7.01 -25.83 20.76
C GLY A 404 7.11 -27.32 21.11
N VAL A 405 6.91 -27.67 22.39
CA VAL A 405 6.89 -29.06 22.85
C VAL A 405 5.67 -29.81 22.29
N ASN A 406 4.48 -29.22 22.35
CA ASN A 406 3.26 -29.78 21.80
C ASN A 406 3.33 -29.95 20.27
N PHE A 407 3.93 -28.99 19.56
CA PHE A 407 4.13 -29.10 18.11
C PHE A 407 5.11 -30.21 17.72
N LYS A 408 6.20 -30.39 18.52
CA LYS A 408 7.16 -31.48 18.32
C LYS A 408 6.53 -32.84 18.63
N ALA A 409 5.74 -32.93 19.70
CA ALA A 409 5.03 -34.14 20.06
C ALA A 409 3.97 -34.53 19.00
N GLY A 410 3.20 -33.56 18.50
CA GLY A 410 2.24 -33.75 17.42
C GLY A 410 2.89 -34.21 16.10
N ARG A 411 4.05 -33.64 15.74
CA ARG A 411 4.84 -34.11 14.57
C ARG A 411 5.36 -35.54 14.76
N LYS A 412 5.89 -35.88 15.92
CA LYS A 412 6.35 -37.26 16.21
C LYS A 412 5.19 -38.26 16.11
N CYS A 413 4.04 -37.93 16.68
CA CYS A 413 2.85 -38.77 16.60
C CYS A 413 2.40 -38.93 15.12
N ALA A 414 2.35 -37.86 14.34
CA ALA A 414 1.94 -37.90 12.94
C ALA A 414 2.92 -38.68 12.02
N GLN A 415 4.16 -38.85 12.44
CA GLN A 415 5.21 -39.58 11.71
C GLN A 415 5.34 -41.07 12.15
N GLN A 416 4.56 -41.51 13.14
CA GLN A 416 4.56 -42.90 13.53
C GLN A 416 4.11 -43.80 12.38
N PRO A 417 4.74 -44.97 12.18
CA PRO A 417 4.45 -45.87 11.06
C PRO A 417 2.97 -46.23 10.92
N GLU A 418 2.27 -46.40 12.04
CA GLU A 418 0.83 -46.70 12.07
C GLU A 418 -0.02 -45.55 11.50
N HIS A 419 0.30 -44.30 11.84
CA HIS A 419 -0.43 -43.14 11.33
C HIS A 419 -0.14 -42.90 9.85
N LEU A 420 1.09 -43.16 9.40
CA LEU A 420 1.47 -43.11 8.00
C LEU A 420 0.78 -44.22 7.20
N ALA A 421 0.71 -45.42 7.73
CA ALA A 421 0.02 -46.54 7.10
C ALA A 421 -1.49 -46.28 6.98
N LYS A 422 -2.14 -45.75 8.03
CA LYS A 422 -3.57 -45.38 7.99
C LYS A 422 -3.84 -44.29 6.94
N ARG A 423 -2.98 -43.28 6.87
CA ARG A 423 -3.07 -42.22 5.82
C ARG A 423 -2.89 -42.79 4.42
N ALA A 424 -1.89 -43.65 4.23
CA ALA A 424 -1.64 -44.31 2.95
C ALA A 424 -2.80 -45.20 2.52
N ALA A 425 -3.38 -45.98 3.44
CA ALA A 425 -4.55 -46.79 3.18
C ALA A 425 -5.78 -45.98 2.80
N THR A 426 -6.03 -44.88 3.51
CA THR A 426 -7.13 -43.95 3.19
C THR A 426 -6.93 -43.30 1.79
N MET A 427 -5.73 -42.87 1.49
CA MET A 427 -5.40 -42.30 0.17
C MET A 427 -5.56 -43.33 -0.96
N ARG A 428 -5.13 -44.58 -0.76
CA ARG A 428 -5.31 -45.66 -1.74
C ARG A 428 -6.79 -45.90 -1.98
N ARG A 429 -7.61 -45.99 -0.92
CA ARG A 429 -9.07 -46.21 -1.00
C ARG A 429 -9.74 -45.08 -1.78
N HIS A 430 -9.39 -43.81 -1.51
CA HIS A 430 -9.91 -42.68 -2.27
C HIS A 430 -9.50 -42.70 -3.74
N LYS A 431 -8.22 -42.95 -4.03
CA LYS A 431 -7.74 -43.06 -5.41
C LYS A 431 -8.44 -44.23 -6.18
N GLN A 432 -8.64 -45.34 -5.54
CA GLN A 432 -9.32 -46.49 -6.15
C GLN A 432 -10.81 -46.21 -6.40
N ALA A 433 -11.48 -45.55 -5.47
CA ALA A 433 -12.88 -45.16 -5.62
C ALA A 433 -13.06 -44.11 -6.75
N ILE A 434 -12.06 -43.23 -7.00
CA ILE A 434 -12.07 -42.31 -8.13
C ILE A 434 -11.82 -43.06 -9.46
N ARG A 435 -10.90 -44.03 -9.48
CA ARG A 435 -10.60 -44.82 -10.69
C ARG A 435 -11.76 -45.73 -11.11
N ASN A 436 -12.49 -46.27 -10.14
CA ASN A 436 -13.63 -47.17 -10.40
C ASN A 436 -14.91 -46.41 -10.78
N TRP A 437 -14.98 -45.12 -10.49
CA TRP A 437 -16.15 -44.30 -10.81
C TRP A 437 -16.18 -43.93 -12.31
N LYS A 438 -17.34 -44.09 -12.94
CA LYS A 438 -17.59 -43.72 -14.34
C LYS A 438 -18.66 -42.63 -14.40
N PRO A 439 -18.63 -41.73 -15.40
CA PRO A 439 -19.68 -40.73 -15.59
C PRO A 439 -21.10 -41.29 -15.69
N SER A 440 -21.22 -42.55 -16.20
CA SER A 440 -22.49 -43.29 -16.27
C SER A 440 -23.06 -43.68 -14.89
N ASP A 441 -22.27 -43.61 -13.83
CA ASP A 441 -22.72 -43.91 -12.45
C ASP A 441 -23.51 -42.71 -11.85
N LEU A 442 -23.48 -41.55 -12.53
CA LEU A 442 -24.22 -40.37 -12.12
C LEU A 442 -25.59 -40.35 -12.82
N PRO A 443 -26.70 -40.18 -12.09
CA PRO A 443 -28.03 -40.03 -12.70
C PRO A 443 -28.04 -38.83 -13.67
N ALA A 444 -28.70 -38.97 -14.81
CA ALA A 444 -28.69 -37.95 -15.90
C ALA A 444 -29.22 -36.58 -15.42
N TRP A 445 -30.11 -36.54 -14.44
CA TRP A 445 -30.61 -35.27 -13.89
C TRP A 445 -29.62 -34.56 -12.97
N LEU A 446 -28.62 -35.27 -12.43
CA LEU A 446 -27.67 -34.73 -11.44
C LEU A 446 -26.44 -34.13 -12.10
N THR A 447 -26.63 -32.99 -12.75
CA THR A 447 -25.58 -32.24 -13.43
C THR A 447 -24.83 -31.32 -12.48
N ARG A 448 -23.71 -30.78 -12.95
CA ARG A 448 -22.95 -29.75 -12.20
C ARG A 448 -23.80 -28.54 -11.87
N ASP A 449 -24.69 -28.13 -12.77
CA ASP A 449 -25.59 -27.00 -12.57
C ASP A 449 -26.62 -27.27 -11.46
N VAL A 450 -27.17 -28.48 -11.42
CA VAL A 450 -28.08 -28.92 -10.35
C VAL A 450 -27.32 -28.92 -9.01
N TYR A 451 -26.09 -29.40 -8.99
CA TYR A 451 -25.27 -29.36 -7.77
C TYR A 451 -25.10 -27.91 -7.27
N LEU A 452 -24.66 -26.99 -8.13
CA LEU A 452 -24.38 -25.62 -7.75
C LEU A 452 -25.62 -24.81 -7.38
N LYS A 453 -26.73 -25.02 -8.08
CA LYS A 453 -27.95 -24.22 -7.93
C LYS A 453 -28.89 -24.74 -6.84
N ARG A 454 -28.91 -26.04 -6.58
CA ARG A 454 -29.87 -26.69 -5.66
C ARG A 454 -29.22 -27.38 -4.45
N ILE A 455 -28.15 -28.15 -4.65
CA ILE A 455 -27.52 -28.90 -3.55
C ILE A 455 -26.64 -28.00 -2.70
N GLN A 456 -25.72 -27.27 -3.34
CA GLN A 456 -24.76 -26.42 -2.65
C GLN A 456 -25.40 -25.38 -1.70
N PRO A 457 -26.44 -24.61 -2.09
CA PRO A 457 -27.08 -23.69 -1.16
C PRO A 457 -27.77 -24.40 0.02
N ALA A 458 -28.38 -25.57 -0.22
CA ALA A 458 -29.05 -26.32 0.81
C ALA A 458 -28.09 -26.96 1.85
N LEU A 459 -26.83 -27.20 1.47
CA LEU A 459 -25.80 -27.69 2.40
C LEU A 459 -25.45 -26.67 3.49
N ALA A 460 -25.74 -25.40 3.32
CA ALA A 460 -25.47 -24.38 4.34
C ALA A 460 -26.21 -24.65 5.67
N SER A 461 -27.37 -25.31 5.62
CA SER A 461 -28.18 -25.67 6.79
C SER A 461 -27.80 -27.02 7.41
N VAL A 462 -26.92 -27.81 6.75
CA VAL A 462 -26.52 -29.14 7.19
C VAL A 462 -25.30 -29.07 8.10
N ALA A 463 -25.28 -29.80 9.20
CA ALA A 463 -24.14 -29.84 10.11
C ALA A 463 -22.89 -30.42 9.42
N LYS A 464 -21.73 -29.78 9.59
CA LYS A 464 -20.43 -30.21 9.01
C LYS A 464 -20.08 -31.68 9.34
N ALA A 465 -20.41 -32.10 10.56
CA ALA A 465 -20.18 -33.48 11.01
C ALA A 465 -20.98 -34.49 10.19
N GLN A 466 -22.22 -34.18 9.80
CA GLN A 466 -23.04 -35.01 8.95
C GLN A 466 -22.48 -35.16 7.55
N ILE A 467 -22.02 -34.06 6.96
CA ILE A 467 -21.34 -34.07 5.64
C ILE A 467 -20.05 -34.91 5.74
N GLY A 468 -19.26 -34.71 6.80
CA GLY A 468 -18.02 -35.45 7.02
C GLY A 468 -18.24 -36.96 7.18
N ALA A 469 -19.22 -37.35 7.97
CA ALA A 469 -19.58 -38.75 8.21
C ALA A 469 -20.10 -39.44 6.94
N LEU A 470 -20.98 -38.75 6.19
CA LEU A 470 -21.55 -39.26 4.95
C LEU A 470 -20.50 -39.51 3.86
N LEU A 471 -19.56 -38.59 3.69
CA LEU A 471 -18.56 -38.66 2.63
C LEU A 471 -17.26 -39.37 3.06
N GLY A 472 -17.10 -39.66 4.34
CA GLY A 472 -15.85 -40.19 4.90
C GLY A 472 -14.67 -39.26 4.76
N VAL A 473 -14.89 -37.94 4.89
CA VAL A 473 -13.88 -36.91 4.71
C VAL A 473 -13.57 -36.13 5.99
N SER A 474 -12.45 -35.42 6.01
CA SER A 474 -12.04 -34.62 7.18
C SER A 474 -12.95 -33.43 7.41
N GLU A 475 -13.04 -32.97 8.66
CA GLU A 475 -13.84 -31.78 9.03
C GLU A 475 -13.47 -30.50 8.25
N PRO A 476 -12.18 -30.14 7.99
CA PRO A 476 -11.86 -29.04 7.15
C PRO A 476 -12.40 -29.15 5.71
N TYR A 477 -12.38 -30.37 5.14
CA TYR A 477 -12.89 -30.62 3.81
C TYR A 477 -14.42 -30.54 3.74
N SER A 478 -15.13 -31.06 4.75
CA SER A 478 -16.60 -30.91 4.86
C SER A 478 -17.00 -29.42 5.07
N SER A 479 -16.21 -28.65 5.82
CA SER A 479 -16.40 -27.22 5.98
C SER A 479 -16.24 -26.46 4.65
N ASP A 480 -15.29 -26.86 3.81
CA ASP A 480 -15.08 -26.24 2.49
C ASP A 480 -16.23 -26.59 1.52
N ILE A 481 -16.76 -27.82 1.57
CA ILE A 481 -17.93 -28.23 0.80
C ILE A 481 -19.16 -27.43 1.25
N GLN A 482 -19.43 -27.37 2.56
CA GLN A 482 -20.56 -26.64 3.11
C GLN A 482 -20.55 -25.15 2.70
N ALA A 483 -19.38 -24.52 2.79
CA ALA A 483 -19.19 -23.10 2.47
C ALA A 483 -19.10 -22.81 0.95
N GLY A 484 -19.21 -23.82 0.08
CA GLY A 484 -19.08 -23.63 -1.38
C GLY A 484 -17.67 -23.34 -1.87
N ARG A 485 -16.66 -23.38 -0.99
CA ARG A 485 -15.26 -23.15 -1.39
C ARG A 485 -14.67 -24.29 -2.22
N ARG A 486 -15.29 -25.47 -2.14
CA ARG A 486 -14.83 -26.65 -2.86
C ARG A 486 -16.01 -27.50 -3.36
N ILE A 487 -15.98 -27.82 -4.64
CA ILE A 487 -16.94 -28.76 -5.26
C ILE A 487 -16.38 -30.15 -5.05
N PRO A 488 -17.10 -31.06 -4.36
CA PRO A 488 -16.65 -32.44 -4.19
C PRO A 488 -16.72 -33.19 -5.53
N HIS A 489 -15.97 -34.31 -5.59
CA HIS A 489 -16.01 -35.18 -6.76
C HIS A 489 -17.45 -35.68 -7.06
N PRO A 490 -17.89 -35.76 -8.33
CA PRO A 490 -19.27 -36.12 -8.70
C PRO A 490 -19.82 -37.41 -8.06
N ARG A 491 -18.97 -38.37 -7.74
CA ARG A 491 -19.36 -39.61 -7.03
C ARG A 491 -20.08 -39.34 -5.69
N HIS A 492 -19.93 -38.14 -5.12
CA HIS A 492 -20.53 -37.76 -3.86
C HIS A 492 -21.82 -36.94 -4.00
N TRP A 493 -22.15 -36.51 -5.22
CA TRP A 493 -23.29 -35.63 -5.43
C TRP A 493 -24.62 -36.27 -5.13
N GLN A 494 -24.77 -37.55 -5.48
CA GLN A 494 -26.01 -38.30 -5.19
C GLN A 494 -26.27 -38.42 -3.68
N ALA A 495 -25.25 -38.77 -2.91
CA ALA A 495 -25.35 -38.82 -1.47
C ALA A 495 -25.66 -37.45 -0.84
N LEU A 496 -25.05 -36.39 -1.37
CA LEU A 496 -25.32 -35.03 -0.92
C LEU A 496 -26.73 -34.56 -1.32
N ALA A 497 -27.23 -34.94 -2.51
CA ALA A 497 -28.61 -34.69 -2.91
C ALA A 497 -29.63 -35.32 -1.98
N GLN A 498 -29.40 -36.57 -1.60
CA GLN A 498 -30.23 -37.28 -0.61
C GLN A 498 -30.18 -36.62 0.77
N LEU A 499 -29.00 -36.19 1.21
CA LEU A 499 -28.81 -35.50 2.50
C LEU A 499 -29.60 -34.18 2.60
N VAL A 500 -29.76 -33.47 1.50
CA VAL A 500 -30.55 -32.23 1.44
C VAL A 500 -32.01 -32.44 1.01
N GLY A 501 -32.46 -33.70 0.92
CA GLY A 501 -33.86 -34.06 0.64
C GLY A 501 -34.31 -33.83 -0.80
N LEU A 502 -33.38 -33.81 -1.77
CA LEU A 502 -33.73 -33.69 -3.19
C LEU A 502 -34.18 -35.06 -3.72
N PRO A 503 -35.43 -35.19 -4.26
CA PRO A 503 -35.92 -36.48 -4.74
C PRO A 503 -35.16 -36.94 -5.99
N PRO A 504 -34.97 -38.24 -6.18
CA PRO A 504 -34.45 -38.80 -7.42
C PRO A 504 -35.44 -38.54 -8.56
N GLY A 505 -35.05 -37.67 -9.50
CA GLY A 505 -35.87 -37.42 -10.69
C GLY A 505 -36.16 -35.96 -11.04
N GLY A 506 -35.66 -35.00 -10.27
CA GLY A 506 -35.68 -33.58 -10.70
C GLY A 506 -37.06 -33.01 -11.00
N ALA A 507 -38.08 -33.37 -10.27
CA ALA A 507 -39.36 -32.70 -10.40
C ALA A 507 -39.29 -31.26 -9.92
N HIS A 508 -39.78 -30.34 -10.75
CA HIS A 508 -39.77 -28.89 -10.87
C HIS A 508 -39.64 -28.05 -9.63
#